data_8a5c18487bea45321d6db2e53e200acb
#
_entry.id   8a5c18487bea45321d6db2e53e200acb
#
_cell.length_a   1.000
_cell.length_b   1.000
_cell.length_c   1.000
_cell.angle_alpha   90.00
_cell.angle_beta   90.00
_cell.angle_gamma   90.00
#
_symmetry.space_group_name_H-M   'P 1'
#
loop_
_entity.id
_entity.type
_entity.pdbx_description
1 polymer ?
#
loop_
_entity_poly.entity_id
_entity_poly.type
_entity_poly.pdbx_seq_one_letter_code
_entity_poly.pdbx_strand_id
1 'polypeptide(L)'
;MKKLISFAVAGMFALSLAACGSSSSAAASITESSAESTAASTADSAAADSDLAYLQNKGKMTIGYTVYEPMNYTDESGTFTGFDTELATAVCEKLGLEPDFVEINWDTKETELAAKSIDCIWNGLTLTDDREANMACTKPYVKNAQVVVMKADADYTSTADLAGKTVVAESGSAGETTIEEDEGLQQADFVAKSVQTDCLMEVLSLIHI
;
A
#
# COMPACT_ATOMS: atom_id res chain seq x y z
N MET A 1 20.87 -2.03 -40.75
CA MET A 1 21.58 -0.77 -41.06
C MET A 1 21.71 -0.01 -39.74
N LYS A 2 22.95 0.26 -39.41
CA LYS A 2 23.41 0.88 -38.16
C LYS A 2 23.04 2.37 -38.13
N LYS A 3 22.72 2.92 -36.93
CA LYS A 3 23.20 4.24 -36.50
C LYS A 3 23.15 4.38 -34.97
N LEU A 4 24.30 4.26 -34.36
CA LEU A 4 24.65 4.74 -33.04
C LEU A 4 24.73 6.27 -33.07
N ILE A 5 24.23 6.96 -32.06
CA ILE A 5 24.61 8.33 -31.73
C ILE A 5 24.94 8.37 -30.23
N SER A 6 26.27 8.49 -29.98
CA SER A 6 26.86 8.81 -28.68
C SER A 6 26.84 10.34 -28.50
N PHE A 7 26.45 10.83 -27.33
CA PHE A 7 26.79 12.17 -26.89
C PHE A 7 27.41 12.09 -25.48
N ALA A 8 28.70 12.31 -25.44
CA ALA A 8 29.46 12.60 -24.24
C ALA A 8 29.52 14.13 -24.05
N VAL A 9 29.18 14.61 -22.87
CA VAL A 9 29.51 15.96 -22.42
C VAL A 9 30.17 15.86 -21.07
N ALA A 10 31.49 16.11 -21.08
CA ALA A 10 32.32 16.34 -19.91
C ALA A 10 32.23 17.83 -19.54
N GLY A 11 32.03 18.13 -18.27
CA GLY A 11 32.06 19.47 -17.70
C GLY A 11 32.75 19.45 -16.35
N MET A 12 34.05 19.77 -16.36
CA MET A 12 34.85 20.10 -15.17
C MET A 12 34.37 21.43 -14.56
N PHE A 13 34.28 21.48 -13.23
CA PHE A 13 34.41 22.75 -12.54
C PHE A 13 35.27 22.62 -11.27
N ALA A 14 36.15 23.57 -11.15
CA ALA A 14 37.34 23.64 -10.32
C ALA A 14 37.07 23.99 -8.86
N LEU A 15 37.97 23.47 -8.01
CA LEU A 15 38.19 23.91 -6.63
C LEU A 15 38.60 25.41 -6.54
N SER A 16 38.12 26.08 -5.50
CA SER A 16 38.83 27.23 -4.92
C SER A 16 38.87 27.10 -3.41
N LEU A 17 40.07 26.77 -2.91
CA LEU A 17 40.47 26.99 -1.53
C LEU A 17 40.86 28.48 -1.35
N ALA A 18 40.41 29.06 -0.26
CA ALA A 18 41.05 30.25 0.30
C ALA A 18 41.21 30.06 1.81
N ALA A 19 42.44 29.88 2.21
CA ALA A 19 42.91 29.91 3.59
C ALA A 19 43.44 31.32 3.90
N CYS A 20 43.33 31.77 5.16
CA CYS A 20 44.18 32.64 5.97
C CYS A 20 43.33 33.08 7.17
N GLY A 21 43.69 32.92 8.45
CA GLY A 21 44.97 32.93 9.09
C GLY A 21 44.88 33.88 10.31
N SER A 22 45.37 33.39 11.48
CA SER A 22 45.92 34.13 12.62
C SER A 22 45.04 34.62 13.77
N SER A 23 45.09 33.83 14.84
CA SER A 23 45.48 34.13 16.25
C SER A 23 45.11 35.46 16.93
N SER A 24 44.44 35.37 18.06
CA SER A 24 44.98 35.77 19.40
C SER A 24 43.98 35.44 20.53
N SER A 25 44.60 35.10 21.67
CA SER A 25 44.02 34.79 22.98
C SER A 25 43.18 35.93 23.60
N ALA A 26 42.15 35.53 24.36
CA ALA A 26 41.99 35.85 25.79
C ALA A 26 40.62 35.37 26.34
N ALA A 27 40.77 34.60 27.43
CA ALA A 27 39.97 34.56 28.68
C ALA A 27 38.41 34.65 28.68
N ALA A 28 37.85 33.53 29.15
CA ALA A 28 36.78 33.35 30.13
C ALA A 28 35.59 34.34 30.19
N SER A 29 34.40 33.82 29.90
CA SER A 29 33.23 34.04 30.78
C SER A 29 32.19 32.96 30.49
N ILE A 30 31.78 32.28 31.56
CA ILE A 30 30.70 31.31 31.63
C ILE A 30 29.38 32.09 31.43
N THR A 31 28.55 31.65 30.48
CA THR A 31 27.11 31.88 30.58
C THR A 31 26.41 30.70 29.93
N GLU A 32 25.81 29.88 30.78
CA GLU A 32 24.75 28.93 30.38
C GLU A 32 23.61 29.71 29.74
N SER A 33 23.27 29.41 28.51
CA SER A 33 21.93 29.44 27.94
C SER A 33 22.04 29.25 26.43
N SER A 34 21.66 28.13 25.94
CA SER A 34 21.12 27.89 24.57
C SER A 34 21.18 26.39 24.22
N ALA A 35 20.44 25.59 24.99
CA ALA A 35 20.19 24.19 24.57
C ALA A 35 18.72 23.93 24.16
N GLU A 36 17.90 24.98 24.08
CA GLU A 36 16.44 24.81 23.88
C GLU A 36 15.94 25.28 22.50
N SER A 37 16.78 25.90 21.69
CA SER A 37 16.34 26.46 20.39
C SER A 37 16.58 25.56 19.18
N THR A 38 17.42 24.51 19.30
CA THR A 38 17.73 23.62 18.16
C THR A 38 16.79 22.39 18.07
N ALA A 39 16.20 21.98 19.19
CA ALA A 39 15.26 20.87 19.18
C ALA A 39 13.88 21.26 18.63
N ALA A 40 13.42 22.49 18.85
CA ALA A 40 12.16 22.99 18.32
C ALA A 40 12.22 23.23 16.79
N SER A 41 13.35 23.70 16.27
CA SER A 41 13.53 23.98 14.84
C SER A 41 13.65 22.69 13.99
N THR A 42 14.25 21.63 14.54
CA THR A 42 14.34 20.33 13.84
C THR A 42 13.03 19.54 13.89
N ALA A 43 12.23 19.68 14.96
CA ALA A 43 10.91 19.07 15.05
C ALA A 43 9.91 19.74 14.11
N ASP A 44 9.95 21.06 13.98
CA ASP A 44 9.06 21.83 13.10
C ASP A 44 9.40 21.59 11.62
N SER A 45 10.68 21.50 11.28
CA SER A 45 11.16 21.16 9.93
C SER A 45 10.81 19.72 9.52
N ALA A 46 10.92 18.74 10.45
CA ALA A 46 10.52 17.36 10.21
C ALA A 46 9.00 17.19 10.10
N ALA A 47 8.21 18.03 10.79
CA ALA A 47 6.76 18.05 10.68
C ALA A 47 6.29 18.64 9.33
N ALA A 48 7.00 19.62 8.79
CA ALA A 48 6.67 20.26 7.50
C ALA A 48 6.90 19.33 6.29
N ASP A 49 7.83 18.35 6.40
CA ASP A 49 8.16 17.39 5.34
C ASP A 49 7.51 16.00 5.55
N SER A 50 6.56 15.88 6.48
CA SER A 50 5.87 14.62 6.73
C SER A 50 4.80 14.32 5.68
N ASP A 51 4.49 13.01 5.47
CA ASP A 51 3.41 12.59 4.59
C ASP A 51 2.06 13.21 5.00
N LEU A 52 1.82 13.40 6.29
CA LEU A 52 0.62 14.10 6.78
C LEU A 52 0.59 15.55 6.32
N ALA A 53 1.71 16.28 6.40
CA ALA A 53 1.77 17.65 5.92
C ALA A 53 1.54 17.74 4.40
N TYR A 54 2.09 16.78 3.65
CA TYR A 54 1.82 16.64 2.22
C TYR A 54 0.31 16.46 1.94
N LEU A 55 -0.35 15.53 2.64
CA LEU A 55 -1.78 15.27 2.49
C LEU A 55 -2.63 16.48 2.89
N GLN A 56 -2.29 17.15 3.98
CA GLN A 56 -2.97 18.36 4.43
C GLN A 56 -2.85 19.51 3.42
N ASN A 57 -1.68 19.68 2.80
CA ASN A 57 -1.50 20.64 1.70
C ASN A 57 -2.30 20.25 0.45
N LYS A 58 -2.42 18.95 0.15
CA LYS A 58 -3.25 18.40 -0.93
C LYS A 58 -4.75 18.54 -0.64
N GLY A 59 -5.14 18.54 0.63
CA GLY A 59 -6.52 18.63 1.11
C GLY A 59 -7.33 17.35 1.00
N LYS A 60 -6.76 16.28 0.44
CA LYS A 60 -7.42 14.99 0.26
C LYS A 60 -6.46 13.83 0.40
N MET A 61 -7.01 12.64 0.69
CA MET A 61 -6.30 11.35 0.65
C MET A 61 -6.87 10.50 -0.47
N THR A 62 -6.05 10.17 -1.47
CA THR A 62 -6.43 9.26 -2.56
C THR A 62 -6.23 7.82 -2.11
N ILE A 63 -7.31 7.06 -2.00
CA ILE A 63 -7.40 5.75 -1.37
C ILE A 63 -7.64 4.70 -2.45
N GLY A 64 -6.65 3.80 -2.66
CA GLY A 64 -6.78 2.69 -3.61
C GLY A 64 -7.55 1.52 -2.99
N TYR A 65 -8.56 1.02 -3.72
CA TYR A 65 -9.39 -0.12 -3.34
C TYR A 65 -9.77 -0.99 -4.55
N THR A 66 -10.25 -2.20 -4.30
CA THR A 66 -11.01 -3.02 -5.25
C THR A 66 -12.38 -3.34 -4.67
N VAL A 67 -13.33 -3.75 -5.53
CA VAL A 67 -14.66 -4.13 -5.07
C VAL A 67 -14.58 -5.42 -4.25
N TYR A 68 -14.77 -5.29 -2.96
CA TYR A 68 -14.70 -6.38 -1.98
C TYR A 68 -15.74 -6.19 -0.86
N GLU A 69 -16.92 -6.78 -1.02
CA GLU A 69 -17.94 -6.76 0.03
C GLU A 69 -17.53 -7.71 1.19
N PRO A 70 -17.67 -7.31 2.46
CA PRO A 70 -18.30 -6.09 2.96
C PRO A 70 -17.32 -4.92 3.24
N MET A 71 -16.12 -4.93 2.69
CA MET A 71 -15.09 -3.95 3.00
C MET A 71 -15.26 -2.65 2.22
N ASN A 72 -15.31 -2.72 0.88
CA ASN A 72 -15.51 -1.60 -0.03
C ASN A 72 -16.43 -2.05 -1.16
N TYR A 73 -17.62 -1.48 -1.26
CA TYR A 73 -18.59 -1.88 -2.28
C TYR A 73 -19.67 -0.81 -2.47
N THR A 74 -20.45 -0.94 -3.54
CA THR A 74 -21.63 -0.12 -3.76
C THR A 74 -22.86 -0.94 -3.40
N ASP A 75 -23.67 -0.42 -2.49
CA ASP A 75 -24.89 -1.10 -2.03
C ASP A 75 -26.02 -1.05 -3.08
N GLU A 76 -27.15 -1.72 -2.79
CA GLU A 76 -28.32 -1.78 -3.66
C GLU A 76 -28.94 -0.38 -3.95
N SER A 77 -28.67 0.61 -3.11
CA SER A 77 -29.12 2.01 -3.31
C SER A 77 -28.20 2.81 -4.23
N GLY A 78 -27.05 2.26 -4.62
CA GLY A 78 -26.00 2.94 -5.38
C GLY A 78 -25.05 3.76 -4.51
N THR A 79 -25.05 3.54 -3.18
CA THR A 79 -24.17 4.26 -2.26
C THR A 79 -22.87 3.47 -2.07
N PHE A 80 -21.72 4.11 -2.27
CA PHE A 80 -20.41 3.53 -1.97
C PHE A 80 -20.21 3.47 -0.45
N THR A 81 -20.01 2.27 0.09
CA THR A 81 -19.99 1.97 1.53
C THR A 81 -19.11 0.76 1.84
N GLY A 82 -19.12 0.32 3.09
CA GLY A 82 -18.40 -0.85 3.58
C GLY A 82 -17.55 -0.50 4.79
N PHE A 83 -17.07 -1.54 5.47
CA PHE A 83 -16.32 -1.36 6.70
C PHE A 83 -15.06 -0.49 6.50
N ASP A 84 -14.27 -0.77 5.48
CA ASP A 84 -13.04 -0.01 5.18
C ASP A 84 -13.36 1.37 4.62
N THR A 85 -14.41 1.52 3.81
CA THR A 85 -14.88 2.80 3.30
C THR A 85 -15.25 3.76 4.44
N GLU A 86 -16.05 3.27 5.41
CA GLU A 86 -16.48 4.07 6.55
C GLU A 86 -15.33 4.39 7.52
N LEU A 87 -14.45 3.40 7.77
CA LEU A 87 -13.28 3.60 8.62
C LEU A 87 -12.32 4.62 8.01
N ALA A 88 -12.01 4.51 6.72
CA ALA A 88 -11.15 5.44 6.01
C ALA A 88 -11.74 6.87 6.00
N THR A 89 -13.06 6.99 5.76
CA THR A 89 -13.77 8.27 5.83
C THR A 89 -13.63 8.90 7.21
N ALA A 90 -13.88 8.14 8.28
CA ALA A 90 -13.77 8.64 9.65
C ALA A 90 -12.33 9.05 10.01
N VAL A 91 -11.31 8.38 9.47
CA VAL A 91 -9.91 8.78 9.64
C VAL A 91 -9.60 10.05 8.88
N CYS A 92 -10.04 10.17 7.61
CA CYS A 92 -9.88 11.39 6.82
C CYS A 92 -10.50 12.60 7.53
N GLU A 93 -11.72 12.47 8.06
CA GLU A 93 -12.37 13.53 8.84
C GLU A 93 -11.52 13.98 10.03
N LYS A 94 -10.94 13.03 10.79
CA LYS A 94 -10.07 13.34 11.93
C LYS A 94 -8.77 14.04 11.54
N LEU A 95 -8.27 13.78 10.34
CA LEU A 95 -7.06 14.38 9.80
C LEU A 95 -7.34 15.70 9.07
N GLY A 96 -8.62 16.07 8.91
CA GLY A 96 -9.04 17.27 8.15
C GLY A 96 -8.84 17.10 6.64
N LEU A 97 -9.00 15.88 6.11
CA LEU A 97 -8.83 15.51 4.71
C LEU A 97 -10.16 15.09 4.09
N GLU A 98 -10.30 15.28 2.78
CA GLU A 98 -11.37 14.68 1.98
C GLU A 98 -10.95 13.26 1.53
N PRO A 99 -11.75 12.20 1.73
CA PRO A 99 -11.48 10.90 1.17
C PRO A 99 -11.78 10.87 -0.32
N ASP A 100 -10.83 10.37 -1.12
CA ASP A 100 -10.92 10.25 -2.58
C ASP A 100 -10.68 8.78 -2.96
N PHE A 101 -11.74 7.99 -3.07
CA PHE A 101 -11.65 6.56 -3.35
C PHE A 101 -11.46 6.31 -4.84
N VAL A 102 -10.43 5.55 -5.18
CA VAL A 102 -10.08 5.18 -6.56
C VAL A 102 -10.01 3.67 -6.67
N GLU A 103 -10.82 3.10 -7.57
CA GLU A 103 -10.71 1.68 -7.90
C GLU A 103 -9.41 1.42 -8.67
N ILE A 104 -8.62 0.47 -8.20
CA ILE A 104 -7.31 0.11 -8.75
C ILE A 104 -7.29 -1.35 -9.21
N ASN A 105 -6.28 -1.73 -9.96
CA ASN A 105 -5.96 -3.13 -10.16
C ASN A 105 -5.14 -3.62 -8.96
N TRP A 106 -5.63 -4.66 -8.27
CA TRP A 106 -5.00 -5.16 -7.06
C TRP A 106 -3.59 -5.70 -7.28
N ASP A 107 -3.32 -6.25 -8.44
CA ASP A 107 -1.98 -6.75 -8.81
C ASP A 107 -0.93 -5.63 -8.90
N THR A 108 -1.35 -4.41 -9.24
CA THR A 108 -0.45 -3.25 -9.39
C THR A 108 -0.45 -2.29 -8.20
N LYS A 109 -1.15 -2.61 -7.11
CA LYS A 109 -1.36 -1.72 -5.95
C LYS A 109 -0.09 -1.09 -5.36
N GLU A 110 0.97 -1.89 -5.24
CA GLU A 110 2.25 -1.40 -4.70
C GLU A 110 2.97 -0.48 -5.68
N THR A 111 2.87 -0.75 -6.98
CA THR A 111 3.39 0.11 -8.04
C THR A 111 2.66 1.45 -8.05
N GLU A 112 1.34 1.44 -7.89
CA GLU A 112 0.54 2.67 -7.84
C GLU A 112 0.83 3.51 -6.60
N LEU A 113 1.04 2.86 -5.45
CA LEU A 113 1.47 3.53 -4.23
C LEU A 113 2.86 4.16 -4.41
N ALA A 114 3.82 3.41 -4.95
CA ALA A 114 5.18 3.90 -5.21
C ALA A 114 5.22 5.05 -6.23
N ALA A 115 4.34 5.01 -7.23
CA ALA A 115 4.18 6.07 -8.23
C ALA A 115 3.41 7.29 -7.70
N LYS A 116 2.85 7.23 -6.48
CA LYS A 116 2.01 8.28 -5.86
C LYS A 116 0.74 8.60 -6.67
N SER A 117 0.23 7.65 -7.45
CA SER A 117 -1.11 7.74 -8.06
C SER A 117 -2.21 7.57 -7.01
N ILE A 118 -1.90 6.83 -5.94
CA ILE A 118 -2.67 6.74 -4.70
C ILE A 118 -1.79 7.10 -3.50
N ASP A 119 -2.40 7.57 -2.42
CA ASP A 119 -1.69 7.92 -1.19
C ASP A 119 -1.66 6.75 -0.20
N CYS A 120 -2.65 5.89 -0.24
CA CYS A 120 -2.69 4.66 0.55
C CYS A 120 -3.53 3.57 -0.13
N ILE A 121 -3.31 2.32 0.32
CA ILE A 121 -4.12 1.15 -0.03
C ILE A 121 -4.99 0.85 1.20
N TRP A 122 -6.31 0.80 1.04
CA TRP A 122 -7.24 0.53 2.15
C TRP A 122 -8.40 -0.35 1.69
N ASN A 123 -8.22 -1.68 1.79
CA ASN A 123 -9.15 -2.66 1.23
C ASN A 123 -8.93 -4.06 1.84
N GLY A 124 -8.89 -4.18 3.16
CA GLY A 124 -8.66 -5.48 3.82
C GLY A 124 -7.29 -6.10 3.48
N LEU A 125 -6.28 -5.27 3.20
CA LEU A 125 -4.94 -5.73 2.84
C LEU A 125 -4.36 -6.66 3.90
N THR A 126 -4.03 -7.88 3.52
CA THR A 126 -3.34 -8.83 4.40
C THR A 126 -1.92 -8.36 4.68
N LEU A 127 -1.57 -8.19 5.95
CA LEU A 127 -0.22 -7.83 6.37
C LEU A 127 0.70 -9.05 6.24
N THR A 128 1.82 -8.88 5.53
CA THR A 128 2.88 -9.88 5.36
C THR A 128 4.24 -9.23 5.60
N ASP A 129 5.26 -10.04 5.91
CA ASP A 129 6.63 -9.56 6.14
C ASP A 129 7.17 -8.79 4.93
N ASP A 130 6.88 -9.28 3.71
CA ASP A 130 7.28 -8.62 2.47
C ASP A 130 6.64 -7.23 2.30
N ARG A 131 5.37 -7.09 2.66
CA ARG A 131 4.67 -5.81 2.62
C ARG A 131 5.21 -4.83 3.66
N GLU A 132 5.48 -5.30 4.88
CA GLU A 132 6.12 -4.47 5.91
C GLU A 132 7.52 -4.02 5.52
N ALA A 133 8.25 -4.81 4.73
CA ALA A 133 9.58 -4.45 4.23
C ALA A 133 9.53 -3.39 3.11
N ASN A 134 8.45 -3.38 2.30
CA ASN A 134 8.36 -2.55 1.10
C ASN A 134 7.51 -1.29 1.26
N MET A 135 6.63 -1.23 2.26
CA MET A 135 5.74 -0.08 2.50
C MET A 135 5.51 0.16 3.99
N ALA A 136 5.09 1.38 4.35
CA ALA A 136 4.68 1.70 5.71
C ALA A 136 3.27 1.14 5.97
N CYS A 137 3.18 0.15 6.86
CA CYS A 137 1.92 -0.49 7.23
C CYS A 137 1.42 0.01 8.59
N THR A 138 0.12 0.13 8.75
CA THR A 138 -0.52 0.40 10.05
C THR A 138 -0.49 -0.86 10.92
N LYS A 139 -0.82 -0.72 12.19
CA LYS A 139 -1.14 -1.89 13.02
C LYS A 139 -2.38 -2.59 12.47
N PRO A 140 -2.44 -3.93 12.52
CA PRO A 140 -3.64 -4.67 12.13
C PRO A 140 -4.86 -4.21 12.92
N TYR A 141 -5.95 -3.92 12.25
CA TYR A 141 -7.22 -3.49 12.87
C TYR A 141 -8.31 -4.56 12.80
N VAL A 142 -8.13 -5.60 11.97
CA VAL A 142 -9.02 -6.76 11.82
C VAL A 142 -8.20 -8.03 11.71
N LYS A 143 -8.71 -9.15 12.27
CA LYS A 143 -8.13 -10.47 11.99
C LYS A 143 -8.57 -10.92 10.60
N ASN A 144 -7.63 -11.41 9.84
CA ASN A 144 -7.85 -11.99 8.52
C ASN A 144 -7.40 -13.45 8.48
N ALA A 145 -8.03 -14.22 7.59
CA ALA A 145 -7.62 -15.58 7.27
C ALA A 145 -7.99 -15.89 5.81
N GLN A 146 -7.12 -16.62 5.12
CA GLN A 146 -7.47 -17.19 3.83
C GLN A 146 -8.35 -18.42 4.07
N VAL A 147 -9.45 -18.51 3.35
CA VAL A 147 -10.43 -19.60 3.48
C VAL A 147 -10.85 -20.09 2.10
N VAL A 148 -11.20 -21.36 2.01
CA VAL A 148 -11.82 -21.93 0.81
C VAL A 148 -13.33 -21.76 0.92
N VAL A 149 -13.92 -21.06 -0.06
CA VAL A 149 -15.38 -20.94 -0.20
C VAL A 149 -15.85 -21.87 -1.30
N MET A 150 -16.84 -22.70 -1.00
CA MET A 150 -17.41 -23.67 -1.92
C MET A 150 -18.89 -23.89 -1.66
N LYS A 151 -19.55 -24.67 -2.50
CA LYS A 151 -20.95 -25.07 -2.29
C LYS A 151 -21.07 -25.88 -0.99
N ALA A 152 -22.20 -25.72 -0.29
CA ALA A 152 -22.46 -26.38 1.01
C ALA A 152 -22.50 -27.91 0.95
N ASP A 153 -22.77 -28.46 -0.22
CA ASP A 153 -22.86 -29.90 -0.49
C ASP A 153 -21.59 -30.49 -1.09
N ALA A 154 -20.52 -29.67 -1.21
CA ALA A 154 -19.24 -30.15 -1.70
C ALA A 154 -18.50 -30.98 -0.66
N ASP A 155 -17.97 -32.12 -1.09
CA ASP A 155 -17.07 -32.93 -0.27
C ASP A 155 -15.70 -32.24 -0.15
N TYR A 156 -15.34 -31.85 1.08
CA TYR A 156 -14.09 -31.20 1.37
C TYR A 156 -13.58 -31.55 2.78
N THR A 157 -12.35 -32.00 2.84
CA THR A 157 -11.67 -32.34 4.10
C THR A 157 -10.34 -31.56 4.21
N SER A 158 -9.67 -31.36 3.08
CA SER A 158 -8.39 -30.67 3.00
C SER A 158 -8.19 -30.04 1.61
N THR A 159 -7.17 -29.19 1.46
CA THR A 159 -6.80 -28.57 0.18
C THR A 159 -6.45 -29.62 -0.90
N ALA A 160 -5.97 -30.79 -0.53
CA ALA A 160 -5.68 -31.87 -1.46
C ALA A 160 -6.93 -32.39 -2.23
N ASP A 161 -8.13 -32.20 -1.67
CA ASP A 161 -9.39 -32.61 -2.33
C ASP A 161 -9.74 -31.69 -3.52
N LEU A 162 -9.00 -30.59 -3.69
CA LEU A 162 -9.15 -29.65 -4.79
C LEU A 162 -8.27 -29.96 -6.00
N ALA A 163 -7.48 -31.03 -5.96
CA ALA A 163 -6.67 -31.47 -7.09
C ALA A 163 -7.52 -31.66 -8.36
N GLY A 164 -7.12 -30.98 -9.47
CA GLY A 164 -7.84 -31.01 -10.74
C GLY A 164 -9.20 -30.32 -10.73
N LYS A 165 -9.55 -29.57 -9.66
CA LYS A 165 -10.73 -28.69 -9.62
C LYS A 165 -10.30 -27.27 -9.92
N THR A 166 -11.21 -26.47 -10.48
CA THR A 166 -10.94 -25.03 -10.68
C THR A 166 -10.99 -24.30 -9.35
N VAL A 167 -9.90 -23.58 -9.03
CA VAL A 167 -9.79 -22.69 -7.88
C VAL A 167 -9.55 -21.27 -8.38
N VAL A 168 -10.20 -20.30 -7.78
CA VAL A 168 -10.11 -18.89 -8.18
C VAL A 168 -9.66 -18.04 -7.01
N ALA A 169 -8.83 -17.02 -7.27
CA ALA A 169 -8.49 -15.94 -6.35
C ALA A 169 -8.29 -14.64 -7.11
N GLU A 170 -8.35 -13.53 -6.41
CA GLU A 170 -8.01 -12.22 -6.98
C GLU A 170 -6.49 -12.16 -7.24
N SER A 171 -6.10 -11.67 -8.42
CA SER A 171 -4.69 -11.53 -8.82
C SER A 171 -3.94 -10.59 -7.86
N GLY A 172 -2.71 -10.94 -7.49
CA GLY A 172 -1.88 -10.19 -6.54
C GLY A 172 -2.37 -10.24 -5.09
N SER A 173 -3.37 -11.09 -4.76
CA SER A 173 -3.89 -11.24 -3.40
C SER A 173 -3.10 -12.26 -2.57
N ALA A 174 -3.30 -12.23 -1.24
CA ALA A 174 -2.80 -13.27 -0.37
C ALA A 174 -3.46 -14.65 -0.64
N GLY A 175 -4.65 -14.66 -1.25
CA GLY A 175 -5.32 -15.87 -1.70
C GLY A 175 -4.55 -16.55 -2.83
N GLU A 176 -4.10 -15.81 -3.84
CA GLU A 176 -3.24 -16.32 -4.91
C GLU A 176 -1.93 -16.87 -4.35
N THR A 177 -1.24 -16.11 -3.49
CA THR A 177 -0.02 -16.59 -2.83
C THR A 177 -0.25 -17.90 -2.06
N THR A 178 -1.38 -18.02 -1.35
CA THR A 178 -1.73 -19.26 -0.65
C THR A 178 -1.92 -20.43 -1.60
N ILE A 179 -2.52 -20.21 -2.79
CA ILE A 179 -2.68 -21.25 -3.81
C ILE A 179 -1.33 -21.71 -4.35
N GLU A 180 -0.39 -20.78 -4.54
CA GLU A 180 0.96 -21.07 -5.03
C GLU A 180 1.84 -21.81 -4.01
N GLU A 181 1.62 -21.60 -2.72
CA GLU A 181 2.43 -22.15 -1.64
C GLU A 181 1.88 -23.45 -1.03
N ASP A 182 0.57 -23.69 -1.08
CA ASP A 182 -0.05 -24.89 -0.51
C ASP A 182 0.06 -26.08 -1.47
N GLU A 183 0.68 -27.18 -1.02
CA GLU A 183 0.93 -28.37 -1.83
C GLU A 183 -0.35 -29.00 -2.41
N GLY A 184 -1.47 -28.91 -1.72
CA GLY A 184 -2.77 -29.41 -2.17
C GLY A 184 -3.37 -28.51 -3.24
N LEU A 185 -3.32 -27.18 -3.05
CA LEU A 185 -3.86 -26.21 -3.99
C LEU A 185 -3.04 -26.10 -5.27
N GLN A 186 -1.72 -26.35 -5.24
CA GLN A 186 -0.87 -26.40 -6.43
C GLN A 186 -1.30 -27.48 -7.44
N GLN A 187 -2.10 -28.44 -7.03
CA GLN A 187 -2.65 -29.47 -7.90
C GLN A 187 -4.02 -29.09 -8.51
N ALA A 188 -4.56 -27.94 -8.16
CA ALA A 188 -5.79 -27.38 -8.70
C ALA A 188 -5.55 -26.61 -10.00
N ASP A 189 -6.60 -26.42 -10.81
CA ASP A 189 -6.59 -25.56 -11.98
C ASP A 189 -6.87 -24.12 -11.53
N PHE A 190 -5.80 -23.34 -11.28
CA PHE A 190 -5.93 -21.96 -10.81
C PHE A 190 -6.34 -21.00 -11.93
N VAL A 191 -7.31 -20.13 -11.64
CA VAL A 191 -7.73 -19.02 -12.51
C VAL A 191 -7.79 -17.71 -11.71
N ALA A 192 -6.94 -16.76 -12.09
CA ALA A 192 -6.93 -15.42 -11.50
C ALA A 192 -8.17 -14.62 -11.90
N LYS A 193 -8.70 -13.83 -10.96
CA LYS A 193 -9.80 -12.87 -11.17
C LYS A 193 -9.32 -11.45 -10.88
N SER A 194 -10.00 -10.48 -11.46
CA SER A 194 -9.63 -9.07 -11.30
C SER A 194 -10.00 -8.48 -9.94
N VAL A 195 -11.09 -8.98 -9.32
CA VAL A 195 -11.61 -8.52 -8.03
C VAL A 195 -12.14 -9.70 -7.20
N GLN A 196 -12.13 -9.55 -5.89
CA GLN A 196 -12.56 -10.59 -4.96
C GLN A 196 -14.02 -11.01 -5.16
N THR A 197 -14.90 -10.08 -5.49
CA THR A 197 -16.31 -10.36 -5.75
C THR A 197 -16.51 -11.30 -6.93
N ASP A 198 -15.70 -11.23 -7.97
CA ASP A 198 -15.77 -12.13 -9.12
C ASP A 198 -15.44 -13.58 -8.74
N CYS A 199 -14.60 -13.80 -7.73
CA CYS A 199 -14.32 -15.14 -7.21
C CYS A 199 -15.58 -15.78 -6.61
N LEU A 200 -16.36 -15.01 -5.84
CA LEU A 200 -17.62 -15.49 -5.27
C LEU A 200 -18.68 -15.74 -6.35
N MET A 201 -18.76 -14.86 -7.33
CA MET A 201 -19.67 -15.03 -8.48
C MET A 201 -19.34 -16.29 -9.29
N GLU A 202 -18.05 -16.64 -9.43
CA GLU A 202 -17.65 -17.88 -10.11
C GLU A 202 -18.16 -19.11 -9.38
N VAL A 203 -18.01 -19.18 -8.05
CA VAL A 203 -18.53 -20.28 -7.23
C VAL A 203 -20.06 -20.39 -7.38
N LEU A 204 -20.77 -19.27 -7.46
CA LEU A 204 -22.23 -19.24 -7.66
C LEU A 204 -22.64 -19.65 -9.09
N SER A 205 -21.86 -19.22 -10.12
CA SER A 205 -22.20 -19.50 -11.53
C SER A 205 -22.10 -20.98 -11.89
N LEU A 206 -21.23 -21.74 -11.23
CA LEU A 206 -21.11 -23.20 -11.39
C LEU A 206 -22.37 -23.99 -10.96
N ILE A 207 -23.44 -23.28 -10.52
CA ILE A 207 -24.73 -23.88 -10.19
C ILE A 207 -25.55 -24.24 -11.45
N HIS A 208 -25.18 -23.72 -12.62
CA HIS A 208 -26.00 -23.82 -13.84
C HIS A 208 -25.44 -24.73 -14.96
N ILE A 209 -24.51 -25.63 -14.62
CA ILE A 209 -24.04 -26.64 -15.57
C ILE A 209 -24.49 -28.02 -15.14
#